data_4e29559ad0f49be0edcd9098c235fdc4
#
_entry.id   4e29559ad0f49be0edcd9098c235fdc4
#
_cell.length_a   1.000
_cell.length_b   1.000
_cell.length_c   1.000
_cell.angle_alpha   90.00
_cell.angle_beta   90.00
_cell.angle_gamma   90.00
#
_symmetry.space_group_name_H-M   'P 1'
#
loop_
_entity.id
_entity.type
_entity.pdbx_description
1 polymer ?
#
loop_
_entity_poly.entity_id
_entity_poly.type
_entity_poly.pdbx_seq_one_letter_code
_entity_poly.pdbx_strand_id
1 'polypeptide(L)'
;MIIKRTPQAASPLASWLSYLENLHSKTIDLGLERVSQVARKLGVLKPAPFVFTVAGTNGKGTTCRTLESVLTAAGYKVGVYSSPHLVRYTERVRVQGGELPESAHTASFAEIEDARGDISLTYFEYGTLSALWFCLLYTSPSPRDGAT
;
A
#
# COMPACT_ATOMS: atom_id res chain seq x y z
N MET A 1 21.82 13.35 -22.49
CA MET A 1 21.51 13.08 -21.06
C MET A 1 20.02 12.85 -20.93
N ILE A 2 19.66 11.63 -20.58
CA ILE A 2 18.24 11.28 -20.38
C ILE A 2 17.87 11.70 -18.97
N ILE A 3 17.10 12.77 -18.83
CA ILE A 3 16.54 13.16 -17.54
C ILE A 3 15.34 12.25 -17.29
N LYS A 4 15.49 11.28 -16.37
CA LYS A 4 14.36 10.49 -15.91
C LYS A 4 13.43 11.41 -15.11
N ARG A 5 12.32 11.77 -15.71
CA ARG A 5 11.31 12.55 -14.98
C ARG A 5 10.59 11.64 -13.99
N THR A 6 10.40 12.13 -12.76
CA THR A 6 9.55 11.47 -11.77
C THR A 6 8.13 11.36 -12.34
N PRO A 7 7.50 10.17 -12.30
CA PRO A 7 6.11 10.04 -12.70
C PRO A 7 5.20 10.93 -11.85
N GLN A 8 4.03 11.24 -12.38
CA GLN A 8 3.01 12.05 -11.69
C GLN A 8 1.75 11.21 -11.43
N ALA A 9 0.80 11.74 -10.67
CA ALA A 9 -0.43 11.03 -10.34
C ALA A 9 -1.17 10.53 -11.58
N ALA A 10 -1.14 11.29 -12.67
CA ALA A 10 -1.78 10.93 -13.95
C ALA A 10 -0.92 10.02 -14.83
N SER A 11 0.30 9.71 -14.45
CA SER A 11 1.18 8.81 -15.21
C SER A 11 0.67 7.37 -15.13
N PRO A 12 0.89 6.55 -16.19
CA PRO A 12 0.50 5.14 -16.16
C PRO A 12 1.15 4.37 -15.01
N LEU A 13 0.46 3.38 -14.48
CA LEU A 13 0.99 2.53 -13.40
C LEU A 13 2.33 1.89 -13.79
N ALA A 14 2.46 1.41 -15.04
CA ALA A 14 3.70 0.81 -15.52
C ALA A 14 4.90 1.78 -15.40
N SER A 15 4.70 3.07 -15.64
CA SER A 15 5.75 4.07 -15.47
C SER A 15 6.18 4.20 -14.02
N TRP A 16 5.25 4.18 -13.10
CA TRP A 16 5.54 4.20 -11.66
C TRP A 16 6.30 2.94 -11.24
N LEU A 17 5.86 1.76 -11.65
CA LEU A 17 6.51 0.51 -11.28
C LEU A 17 7.96 0.46 -11.77
N SER A 18 8.22 0.91 -13.00
CA SER A 18 9.58 1.01 -13.54
C SER A 18 10.42 2.01 -12.75
N TYR A 19 9.86 3.13 -12.37
CA TYR A 19 10.53 4.14 -11.55
C TYR A 19 10.89 3.58 -10.17
N LEU A 20 9.96 2.87 -9.51
CA LEU A 20 10.15 2.30 -8.19
C LEU A 20 11.24 1.23 -8.17
N GLU A 21 11.33 0.41 -9.21
CA GLU A 21 12.34 -0.63 -9.33
C GLU A 21 13.77 -0.08 -9.34
N ASN A 22 13.93 1.17 -9.80
CA ASN A 22 15.24 1.79 -9.98
C ASN A 22 15.55 2.89 -8.96
N LEU A 23 14.62 3.18 -8.05
CA LEU A 23 14.76 4.31 -7.13
C LEU A 23 15.81 4.06 -6.04
N HIS A 24 15.83 2.86 -5.47
CA HIS A 24 16.74 2.49 -4.39
C HIS A 24 17.91 1.66 -4.94
N SER A 25 19.10 1.88 -4.37
CA SER A 25 20.33 1.17 -4.80
C SER A 25 20.31 -0.33 -4.48
N LYS A 26 19.49 -0.75 -3.52
CA LYS A 26 19.34 -2.15 -3.13
C LYS A 26 17.91 -2.60 -3.35
N THR A 27 17.74 -3.79 -3.92
CA THR A 27 16.41 -4.38 -4.09
C THR A 27 15.75 -4.70 -2.75
N ILE A 28 16.56 -5.15 -1.78
CA ILE A 28 16.11 -5.47 -0.42
C ILE A 28 16.96 -4.67 0.56
N ASP A 29 16.29 -3.95 1.44
CA ASP A 29 16.93 -3.24 2.55
C ASP A 29 16.02 -3.38 3.76
N LEU A 30 16.50 -4.06 4.79
CA LEU A 30 15.70 -4.50 5.92
C LEU A 30 15.58 -3.47 7.05
N GLY A 31 16.24 -2.34 6.95
CA GLY A 31 16.10 -1.27 7.94
C GLY A 31 14.72 -0.65 7.93
N LEU A 32 14.16 -0.32 9.08
CA LEU A 32 12.82 0.27 9.21
C LEU A 32 12.82 1.79 9.34
N GLU A 33 13.99 2.42 9.50
CA GLU A 33 14.09 3.86 9.73
C GLU A 33 13.51 4.69 8.61
N ARG A 34 13.88 4.36 7.37
CA ARG A 34 13.46 5.11 6.18
C ARG A 34 11.95 5.03 5.97
N VAL A 35 11.41 3.81 5.98
CA VAL A 35 9.97 3.61 5.77
C VAL A 35 9.14 4.19 6.91
N SER A 36 9.64 4.11 8.15
CA SER A 36 8.97 4.69 9.32
C SER A 36 8.90 6.22 9.26
N GLN A 37 9.97 6.86 8.79
CA GLN A 37 9.99 8.32 8.62
C GLN A 37 8.93 8.77 7.61
N VAL A 38 8.84 8.08 6.48
CA VAL A 38 7.85 8.40 5.44
C VAL A 38 6.43 8.10 5.93
N ALA A 39 6.25 6.99 6.65
CA ALA A 39 4.96 6.63 7.22
C ALA A 39 4.45 7.69 8.21
N ARG A 40 5.34 8.26 9.01
CA ARG A 40 4.98 9.36 9.94
C ARG A 40 4.54 10.61 9.18
N LYS A 41 5.26 10.97 8.13
CA LYS A 41 4.92 12.13 7.29
C LYS A 41 3.57 11.95 6.60
N LEU A 42 3.25 10.72 6.18
CA LEU A 42 1.96 10.39 5.58
C LEU A 42 0.83 10.22 6.60
N GLY A 43 1.16 10.06 7.89
CA GLY A 43 0.16 9.80 8.92
C GLY A 43 -0.42 8.40 8.88
N VAL A 44 0.31 7.41 8.34
CA VAL A 44 -0.19 6.05 8.11
C VAL A 44 0.35 5.00 9.09
N LEU A 45 0.99 5.41 10.20
CA LEU A 45 1.50 4.46 11.20
C LEU A 45 0.42 3.62 11.86
N LYS A 46 -0.78 4.13 11.96
CA LYS A 46 -1.95 3.41 12.45
C LYS A 46 -3.00 3.39 11.33
N PRO A 47 -2.87 2.46 10.38
CA PRO A 47 -3.75 2.43 9.21
C PRO A 47 -5.18 1.99 9.52
N ALA A 48 -5.37 1.29 10.64
CA ALA A 48 -6.67 0.79 11.06
C ALA A 48 -6.67 0.55 12.57
N PRO A 49 -7.86 0.47 13.23
CA PRO A 49 -7.95 0.11 14.64
C PRO A 49 -7.38 -1.27 14.95
N PHE A 50 -7.55 -2.22 14.04
CA PHE A 50 -7.03 -3.58 14.17
C PHE A 50 -6.25 -3.97 12.91
N VAL A 51 -5.06 -4.54 13.10
CA VAL A 51 -4.21 -5.03 12.01
C VAL A 51 -3.85 -6.49 12.32
N PHE A 52 -4.17 -7.37 11.38
CA PHE A 52 -3.75 -8.77 11.44
C PHE A 52 -2.56 -8.97 10.51
N THR A 53 -1.43 -9.37 11.08
CA THR A 53 -0.25 -9.71 10.29
C THR A 53 -0.16 -11.22 10.15
N VAL A 54 -0.22 -11.70 8.91
CA VAL A 54 -0.17 -13.14 8.61
C VAL A 54 1.18 -13.46 7.98
N ALA A 55 1.95 -14.29 8.66
CA ALA A 55 3.26 -14.72 8.20
C ALA A 55 3.34 -16.24 8.19
N GLY A 56 4.22 -16.79 7.37
CA GLY A 56 4.44 -18.23 7.28
C GLY A 56 4.88 -18.63 5.87
N THR A 57 5.22 -19.89 5.70
CA THR A 57 5.67 -20.45 4.43
C THR A 57 4.53 -20.97 3.56
N ASN A 58 3.46 -21.47 4.19
CA ASN A 58 2.29 -22.05 3.50
C ASN A 58 1.00 -21.52 4.11
N GLY A 59 -0.05 -21.43 3.29
CA GLY A 59 -1.40 -21.12 3.76
C GLY A 59 -1.67 -19.65 4.09
N LYS A 60 -0.73 -18.73 3.85
CA LYS A 60 -0.92 -17.31 4.12
C LYS A 60 -2.10 -16.74 3.35
N GLY A 61 -2.19 -17.02 2.06
CA GLY A 61 -3.26 -16.54 1.20
C GLY A 61 -4.64 -17.05 1.66
N THR A 62 -4.73 -18.32 2.03
CA THR A 62 -5.96 -18.92 2.53
C THR A 62 -6.39 -18.29 3.85
N THR A 63 -5.46 -18.08 4.77
CA THR A 63 -5.72 -17.42 6.05
C THR A 63 -6.23 -16.00 5.86
N CYS A 64 -5.57 -15.22 4.99
CA CYS A 64 -5.99 -13.85 4.68
C CYS A 64 -7.39 -13.82 4.05
N ARG A 65 -7.68 -14.72 3.13
CA ARG A 65 -9.00 -14.83 2.49
C ARG A 65 -10.09 -15.19 3.49
N THR A 66 -9.80 -16.09 4.41
CA THR A 66 -10.74 -16.50 5.47
C THR A 66 -11.04 -15.31 6.38
N LEU A 67 -10.00 -14.61 6.85
CA LEU A 67 -10.17 -13.42 7.69
C LEU A 67 -10.97 -12.34 6.95
N GLU A 68 -10.64 -12.06 5.71
CA GLU A 68 -11.35 -11.09 4.88
C GLU A 68 -12.83 -11.44 4.79
N SER A 69 -13.15 -12.68 4.47
CA SER A 69 -14.53 -13.14 4.31
C SER A 69 -15.33 -13.04 5.60
N VAL A 70 -14.75 -13.50 6.71
CA VAL A 70 -15.41 -13.48 8.03
C VAL A 70 -15.65 -12.04 8.50
N LEU A 71 -14.64 -11.19 8.41
CA LEU A 71 -14.74 -9.79 8.87
C LEU A 71 -15.69 -8.98 7.99
N THR A 72 -15.66 -9.19 6.68
CA THR A 72 -16.58 -8.52 5.75
C THR A 72 -18.02 -8.96 6.03
N ALA A 73 -18.25 -10.25 6.24
CA ALA A 73 -19.58 -10.78 6.57
C ALA A 73 -20.09 -10.24 7.91
N ALA A 74 -19.19 -9.95 8.84
CA ALA A 74 -19.52 -9.34 10.13
C ALA A 74 -19.78 -7.83 10.05
N GLY A 75 -19.65 -7.21 8.89
CA GLY A 75 -19.95 -5.79 8.67
C GLY A 75 -18.77 -4.84 8.85
N TYR A 76 -17.56 -5.36 9.01
CA TYR A 76 -16.37 -4.52 9.13
C TYR A 76 -15.88 -4.04 7.76
N LYS A 77 -15.25 -2.86 7.75
CA LYS A 77 -14.52 -2.37 6.58
C LYS A 77 -13.13 -3.02 6.59
N VAL A 78 -12.84 -3.79 5.55
CA VAL A 78 -11.63 -4.63 5.50
C VAL A 78 -10.76 -4.24 4.33
N GLY A 79 -9.50 -3.95 4.61
CA GLY A 79 -8.45 -3.82 3.60
C GLY A 79 -7.48 -5.00 3.72
N VAL A 80 -7.00 -5.50 2.61
CA VAL A 80 -6.03 -6.61 2.55
C VAL A 80 -4.83 -6.18 1.73
N TYR A 81 -3.65 -6.36 2.29
CA TYR A 81 -2.39 -6.20 1.56
C TYR A 81 -1.66 -7.54 1.52
N SER A 82 -1.29 -7.96 0.33
CA SER A 82 -0.55 -9.20 0.12
C SER A 82 0.51 -9.05 -0.96
N SER A 83 1.57 -9.82 -0.88
CA SER A 83 2.63 -9.87 -1.86
C SER A 83 3.21 -11.28 -1.94
N PRO A 84 3.75 -11.67 -3.09
CA PRO A 84 3.73 -10.98 -4.38
C PRO A 84 2.38 -11.09 -5.09
N HIS A 85 2.20 -10.33 -6.19
CA HIS A 85 1.05 -10.51 -7.07
C HIS A 85 1.35 -11.63 -8.11
N LEU A 86 0.30 -12.22 -8.65
CA LEU A 86 0.42 -13.29 -9.65
C LEU A 86 0.44 -12.75 -11.08
N VAL A 87 -0.47 -11.86 -11.41
CA VAL A 87 -0.64 -11.32 -12.76
C VAL A 87 -0.53 -9.80 -12.77
N ARG A 88 -1.29 -9.12 -11.92
CA ARG A 88 -1.39 -7.65 -11.92
C ARG A 88 -0.97 -7.07 -10.58
N TYR A 89 -0.24 -5.96 -10.61
CA TYR A 89 0.13 -5.24 -9.39
C TYR A 89 -1.09 -4.88 -8.52
N THR A 90 -2.23 -4.56 -9.14
CA THR A 90 -3.46 -4.18 -8.43
C THR A 90 -4.01 -5.27 -7.52
N GLU A 91 -3.60 -6.52 -7.70
CA GLU A 91 -3.95 -7.64 -6.81
C GLU A 91 -3.42 -7.46 -5.39
N ARG A 92 -2.36 -6.66 -5.21
CA ARG A 92 -1.68 -6.53 -3.92
C ARG A 92 -2.53 -5.88 -2.84
N VAL A 93 -3.48 -5.02 -3.24
CA VAL A 93 -4.37 -4.33 -2.29
C VAL A 93 -5.81 -4.57 -2.69
N ARG A 94 -6.60 -5.06 -1.74
CA ARG A 94 -8.05 -5.18 -1.90
C ARG A 94 -8.72 -4.43 -0.78
N VAL A 95 -9.81 -3.75 -1.11
CA VAL A 95 -10.66 -3.05 -0.17
C VAL A 95 -12.09 -3.51 -0.37
N GLN A 96 -12.72 -3.95 0.69
CA GLN A 96 -14.10 -4.48 0.66
C GLN A 96 -14.28 -5.59 -0.40
N GLY A 97 -13.26 -6.48 -0.51
CA GLY A 97 -13.28 -7.63 -1.40
C GLY A 97 -12.93 -7.35 -2.86
N GLY A 98 -12.61 -6.10 -3.21
CA GLY A 98 -12.31 -5.71 -4.60
C GLY A 98 -10.92 -5.08 -4.76
N GLU A 99 -10.34 -5.25 -5.94
CA GLU A 99 -9.13 -4.53 -6.32
C GLU A 99 -9.45 -3.07 -6.60
N LEU A 100 -8.49 -2.19 -6.33
CA LEU A 100 -8.59 -0.79 -6.69
C LEU A 100 -8.10 -0.56 -8.12
N PRO A 101 -8.62 0.46 -8.83
CA PRO A 101 -8.15 0.77 -10.18
C PRO A 101 -6.70 1.26 -10.16
N GLU A 102 -6.03 1.15 -11.29
CA GLU A 102 -4.64 1.60 -11.43
C GLU A 102 -4.47 3.07 -11.05
N SER A 103 -5.45 3.92 -11.37
CA SER A 103 -5.43 5.35 -11.04
C SER A 103 -5.39 5.60 -9.53
N ALA A 104 -5.98 4.74 -8.72
CA ALA A 104 -5.87 4.84 -7.27
C ALA A 104 -4.44 4.55 -6.80
N HIS A 105 -3.79 3.54 -7.37
CA HIS A 105 -2.41 3.21 -7.05
C HIS A 105 -1.45 4.35 -7.45
N THR A 106 -1.60 4.91 -8.64
CA THR A 106 -0.75 6.02 -9.09
C THR A 106 -0.96 7.27 -8.23
N ALA A 107 -2.18 7.54 -7.78
CA ALA A 107 -2.44 8.62 -6.84
C ALA A 107 -1.74 8.40 -5.50
N SER A 108 -1.77 7.18 -4.96
CA SER A 108 -1.07 6.84 -3.71
C SER A 108 0.45 7.01 -3.86
N PHE A 109 1.00 6.59 -4.98
CA PHE A 109 2.44 6.73 -5.24
C PHE A 109 2.86 8.20 -5.32
N ALA A 110 2.04 9.06 -5.88
CA ALA A 110 2.31 10.50 -5.91
C ALA A 110 2.34 11.10 -4.49
N GLU A 111 1.44 10.68 -3.61
CA GLU A 111 1.44 11.11 -2.21
C GLU A 111 2.70 10.64 -1.48
N ILE A 112 3.13 9.40 -1.71
CA ILE A 112 4.34 8.87 -1.11
C ILE A 112 5.57 9.61 -1.64
N GLU A 113 5.62 9.90 -2.93
CA GLU A 113 6.71 10.64 -3.55
C GLU A 113 6.90 12.01 -2.90
N ASP A 114 5.82 12.74 -2.67
CA ASP A 114 5.86 14.02 -2.00
C ASP A 114 6.33 13.89 -0.55
N ALA A 115 5.83 12.88 0.16
CA ALA A 115 6.15 12.70 1.57
C ALA A 115 7.58 12.24 1.81
N ARG A 116 8.14 11.40 0.92
CA ARG A 116 9.48 10.86 1.11
C ARG A 116 10.59 11.91 0.98
N GLY A 117 10.38 12.95 0.16
CA GLY A 117 11.42 13.94 -0.12
C GLY A 117 12.70 13.28 -0.65
N ASP A 118 13.79 13.41 0.10
CA ASP A 118 15.09 12.80 -0.25
C ASP A 118 15.29 11.39 0.32
N ILE A 119 14.31 10.86 1.04
CA ILE A 119 14.40 9.52 1.62
C ILE A 119 14.21 8.48 0.51
N SER A 120 15.21 7.61 0.31
CA SER A 120 15.13 6.53 -0.67
C SER A 120 14.27 5.39 -0.14
N LEU A 121 13.45 4.80 -1.00
CA LEU A 121 12.58 3.68 -0.65
C LEU A 121 12.75 2.56 -1.67
N THR A 122 12.72 1.31 -1.21
CA THR A 122 12.66 0.14 -2.08
C THR A 122 11.28 0.01 -2.70
N TYR A 123 11.17 -0.78 -3.76
CA TYR A 123 9.89 -1.12 -4.39
C TYR A 123 8.88 -1.66 -3.36
N PHE A 124 9.33 -2.58 -2.51
CA PHE A 124 8.49 -3.19 -1.49
C PHE A 124 8.02 -2.16 -0.44
N GLU A 125 8.93 -1.30 0.01
CA GLU A 125 8.59 -0.25 0.98
C GLU A 125 7.56 0.74 0.42
N TYR A 126 7.72 1.10 -0.84
CA TYR A 126 6.76 1.95 -1.54
C TYR A 126 5.37 1.31 -1.60
N GLY A 127 5.32 0.04 -1.99
CA GLY A 127 4.08 -0.71 -2.05
C GLY A 127 3.41 -0.87 -0.69
N THR A 128 4.20 -1.08 0.36
CA THR A 128 3.70 -1.17 1.74
C THR A 128 3.07 0.15 2.19
N LEU A 129 3.75 1.27 1.95
CA LEU A 129 3.22 2.59 2.29
C LEU A 129 1.93 2.89 1.51
N SER A 130 1.87 2.51 0.25
CA SER A 130 0.67 2.62 -0.58
C SER A 130 -0.50 1.84 0.04
N ALA A 131 -0.24 0.61 0.48
CA ALA A 131 -1.25 -0.23 1.11
C ALA A 131 -1.76 0.38 2.43
N LEU A 132 -0.85 0.88 3.26
CA LEU A 132 -1.22 1.55 4.51
C LEU A 132 -2.06 2.80 4.25
N TRP A 133 -1.70 3.56 3.24
CA TRP A 133 -2.45 4.76 2.83
C TRP A 133 -3.88 4.40 2.40
N PHE A 134 -4.05 3.34 1.61
CA PHE A 134 -5.37 2.85 1.23
C PHE A 134 -6.17 2.38 2.43
N CYS A 135 -5.55 1.64 3.35
CA CYS A 135 -6.22 1.17 4.55
C CYS A 135 -6.76 2.34 5.38
N LEU A 136 -5.94 3.37 5.57
CA LEU A 136 -6.38 4.56 6.29
C LEU A 136 -7.54 5.26 5.57
N LEU A 137 -7.46 5.40 4.26
CA LEU A 137 -8.43 6.12 3.47
C LEU A 137 -9.79 5.40 3.38
N TYR A 138 -9.78 4.08 3.20
CA TYR A 138 -10.98 3.31 2.88
C TYR A 138 -11.54 2.51 4.05
N THR A 139 -10.75 2.24 5.09
CA THR A 139 -11.21 1.45 6.25
C THR A 139 -11.44 2.28 7.51
N SER A 140 -10.91 3.48 7.56
CA SER A 140 -11.20 4.40 8.67
C SER A 140 -12.67 4.80 8.64
N PRO A 141 -13.34 4.93 9.82
CA PRO A 141 -14.69 5.46 9.86
C PRO A 141 -14.67 6.88 9.29
N SER A 142 -15.62 7.19 8.40
CA SER A 142 -15.82 8.57 7.97
C SER A 142 -16.33 9.41 9.15
N PRO A 143 -16.15 10.74 9.14
CA PRO A 143 -16.75 11.59 10.18
C PRO A 143 -18.26 11.42 10.33
N ARG A 144 -18.95 11.01 9.27
CA ARG A 144 -20.40 10.73 9.32
C ARG A 144 -20.70 9.41 10.04
N ASP A 145 -19.85 8.39 9.88
CA ASP A 145 -20.02 7.08 10.49
C ASP A 145 -19.61 7.09 11.95
N GLY A 146 -18.71 7.99 12.34
CA GLY A 146 -18.23 8.14 13.71
C GLY A 146 -19.05 9.04 14.60
N ALA A 147 -20.16 9.59 14.09
CA ALA A 147 -20.98 10.59 14.79
C ALA A 147 -22.08 9.96 15.67
N THR A 148 -21.96 8.73 16.04
CA THR A 148 -22.90 8.10 16.98
C THR A 148 -22.38 8.16 18.39
#